data_0741e8ac1c2854c79929ec74be61ce90
#
_entry.id   0741e8ac1c2854c79929ec74be61ce90
#
_cell.length_a   1.000
_cell.length_b   1.000
_cell.length_c   1.000
_cell.angle_alpha   90.00
_cell.angle_beta   90.00
_cell.angle_gamma   90.00
#
_symmetry.space_group_name_H-M   'P 1'
#
loop_
_entity.id
_entity.type
_entity.pdbx_description
1 polymer ?
#
loop_
_entity_poly.entity_id
_entity_poly.type
_entity_poly.pdbx_seq_one_letter_code
_entity_poly.pdbx_strand_id
1 'polypeptide(L)'
;MNKPKNPLKNRILTILRLAVYDFKAKYAGSVFGFIWAGIEPIVTVIVYWFVYSVAANFSWSDDCHYYLWLSVGISAWLFISEGIKSMTSAFRDYAYLIKKTGFNKPSVLRIRAISCIFGHIIFLAIVLALCVYENTFSSAWIYLPLWSAAIFLFVYSVGRIFSLICAKFKDMQNIVGIGLNICFWITPVFWRLSQNASFPAGIIKYTPGAVFVNGYRSVLLYGTFDIKALIYIICIDALIFIIGSPMQKRMISDIADG
;
A
#
# COMPACT_ATOMS: atom_id res chain seq x y z
N MET A 1 6.46 -42.59 3.51
CA MET A 1 6.20 -41.13 3.53
C MET A 1 6.26 -40.58 2.11
N ASN A 2 5.11 -40.29 1.50
CA ASN A 2 5.04 -39.74 0.14
C ASN A 2 5.61 -38.31 0.14
N LYS A 3 6.74 -38.08 -0.52
CA LYS A 3 7.21 -36.74 -0.83
C LYS A 3 6.14 -36.00 -1.62
N PRO A 4 5.73 -34.78 -1.21
CA PRO A 4 4.70 -34.04 -1.93
C PRO A 4 5.13 -33.79 -3.36
N LYS A 5 4.27 -34.14 -4.33
CA LYS A 5 4.49 -34.09 -5.79
C LYS A 5 4.91 -32.72 -6.34
N ASN A 6 4.83 -31.60 -5.55
CA ASN A 6 5.26 -30.27 -5.99
C ASN A 6 5.50 -29.34 -4.77
N PRO A 7 6.72 -29.33 -4.18
CA PRO A 7 6.99 -28.60 -2.94
C PRO A 7 6.81 -27.08 -3.08
N LEU A 8 7.09 -26.50 -4.25
CA LEU A 8 6.92 -25.09 -4.53
C LEU A 8 5.43 -24.68 -4.58
N LYS A 9 4.59 -25.45 -5.28
CA LYS A 9 3.14 -25.21 -5.37
C LYS A 9 2.49 -25.26 -3.99
N ASN A 10 2.85 -26.25 -3.16
CA ASN A 10 2.32 -26.37 -1.81
C ASN A 10 2.73 -25.20 -0.93
N ARG A 11 3.97 -24.71 -1.08
CA ARG A 11 4.46 -23.54 -0.33
C ARG A 11 3.72 -22.27 -0.70
N ILE A 12 3.49 -22.01 -2.00
CA ILE A 12 2.71 -20.85 -2.47
C ILE A 12 1.28 -20.93 -1.95
N LEU A 13 0.64 -22.08 -2.07
CA LEU A 13 -0.73 -22.29 -1.61
C LEU A 13 -0.86 -22.06 -0.09
N THR A 14 0.12 -22.50 0.69
CA THR A 14 0.16 -22.27 2.14
C THR A 14 0.28 -20.78 2.46
N ILE A 15 1.15 -20.03 1.75
CA ILE A 15 1.29 -18.58 1.94
C ILE A 15 -0.02 -17.86 1.62
N LEU A 16 -0.68 -18.21 0.50
CA LEU A 16 -1.97 -17.63 0.12
C LEU A 16 -3.06 -17.90 1.14
N ARG A 17 -3.19 -19.16 1.62
CA ARG A 17 -4.16 -19.51 2.67
C ARG A 17 -3.91 -18.75 3.97
N LEU A 18 -2.66 -18.61 4.38
CA LEU A 18 -2.28 -17.85 5.57
C LEU A 18 -2.54 -16.35 5.39
N ALA A 19 -2.34 -15.79 4.18
CA ALA A 19 -2.65 -14.39 3.88
C ALA A 19 -4.16 -14.10 3.94
N VAL A 20 -5.00 -15.02 3.41
CA VAL A 20 -6.46 -14.91 3.54
C VAL A 20 -6.89 -15.00 5.01
N TYR A 21 -6.28 -15.90 5.77
CA TYR A 21 -6.54 -16.01 7.21
C TYR A 21 -6.13 -14.73 7.95
N ASP A 22 -4.96 -14.19 7.67
CA ASP A 22 -4.46 -12.95 8.24
C ASP A 22 -5.39 -11.76 7.97
N PHE A 23 -5.87 -11.63 6.72
CA PHE A 23 -6.86 -10.62 6.35
C PHE A 23 -8.17 -10.77 7.14
N LYS A 24 -8.70 -11.98 7.23
CA LYS A 24 -9.91 -12.26 8.02
C LYS A 24 -9.70 -12.00 9.52
N ALA A 25 -8.54 -12.34 10.05
CA ALA A 25 -8.19 -12.15 11.45
C ALA A 25 -8.16 -10.66 11.84
N LYS A 26 -7.79 -9.76 10.92
CA LYS A 26 -7.83 -8.29 11.13
C LYS A 26 -9.23 -7.80 11.52
N TYR A 27 -10.28 -8.46 11.03
CA TYR A 27 -11.69 -8.09 11.26
C TYR A 27 -12.44 -9.10 12.13
N ALA A 28 -11.74 -10.07 12.73
CA ALA A 28 -12.33 -11.08 13.59
C ALA A 28 -12.89 -10.45 14.87
N GLY A 29 -14.10 -10.85 15.26
CA GLY A 29 -14.80 -10.29 16.43
C GLY A 29 -15.60 -9.02 16.15
N SER A 30 -15.54 -8.47 14.94
CA SER A 30 -16.36 -7.32 14.51
C SER A 30 -17.71 -7.78 13.95
N VAL A 31 -18.78 -7.04 14.27
CA VAL A 31 -20.14 -7.31 13.76
C VAL A 31 -20.21 -7.22 12.23
N PHE A 32 -19.54 -6.25 11.63
CA PHE A 32 -19.52 -6.05 10.18
C PHE A 32 -18.39 -6.81 9.47
N GLY A 33 -17.49 -7.45 10.22
CA GLY A 33 -16.41 -8.26 9.65
C GLY A 33 -15.58 -7.52 8.59
N PHE A 34 -15.33 -8.17 7.46
CA PHE A 34 -14.51 -7.62 6.36
C PHE A 34 -15.13 -6.41 5.62
N ILE A 35 -16.43 -6.09 5.86
CA ILE A 35 -17.08 -4.91 5.27
C ILE A 35 -16.39 -3.61 5.71
N TRP A 36 -15.75 -3.61 6.88
CA TRP A 36 -14.94 -2.49 7.35
C TRP A 36 -13.80 -2.12 6.41
N ALA A 37 -13.27 -3.08 5.66
CA ALA A 37 -12.24 -2.81 4.66
C ALA A 37 -12.70 -1.85 3.54
N GLY A 38 -14.02 -1.76 3.32
CA GLY A 38 -14.61 -0.79 2.39
C GLY A 38 -15.18 0.45 3.08
N ILE A 39 -15.83 0.28 4.23
CA ILE A 39 -16.49 1.39 4.96
C ILE A 39 -15.46 2.44 5.40
N GLU A 40 -14.36 2.03 6.01
CA GLU A 40 -13.34 2.94 6.56
C GLU A 40 -12.76 3.88 5.48
N PRO A 41 -12.32 3.38 4.30
CA PRO A 41 -11.89 4.25 3.20
C PRO A 41 -12.99 5.16 2.66
N ILE A 42 -14.23 4.67 2.53
CA ILE A 42 -15.38 5.47 2.06
C ILE A 42 -15.61 6.65 3.01
N VAL A 43 -15.67 6.39 4.31
CA VAL A 43 -15.84 7.44 5.32
C VAL A 43 -14.71 8.46 5.24
N THR A 44 -13.47 7.99 5.03
CA THR A 44 -12.30 8.87 4.85
C THR A 44 -12.50 9.81 3.66
N VAL A 45 -12.93 9.28 2.50
CA VAL A 45 -13.23 10.10 1.31
C VAL A 45 -14.33 11.11 1.60
N ILE A 46 -15.44 10.69 2.22
CA ILE A 46 -16.58 11.56 2.53
C ILE A 46 -16.15 12.71 3.44
N VAL A 47 -15.37 12.43 4.48
CA VAL A 47 -14.88 13.45 5.42
C VAL A 47 -13.99 14.47 4.70
N TYR A 48 -13.00 14.00 3.93
CA TYR A 48 -12.13 14.92 3.20
C TYR A 48 -12.89 15.72 2.13
N TRP A 49 -13.78 15.07 1.40
CA TRP A 49 -14.64 15.75 0.43
C TRP A 49 -15.48 16.85 1.11
N PHE A 50 -16.13 16.53 2.24
CA PHE A 50 -16.91 17.50 3.00
C PHE A 50 -16.06 18.68 3.47
N VAL A 51 -14.91 18.41 4.08
CA VAL A 51 -14.03 19.46 4.60
C VAL A 51 -13.56 20.40 3.48
N TYR A 52 -13.10 19.86 2.37
CA TYR A 52 -12.53 20.69 1.30
C TYR A 52 -13.57 21.30 0.39
N SER A 53 -14.62 20.58 0.01
CA SER A 53 -15.64 21.10 -0.89
C SER A 53 -16.67 21.98 -0.20
N VAL A 54 -17.09 21.61 1.02
CA VAL A 54 -18.19 22.30 1.70
C VAL A 54 -17.66 23.28 2.74
N ALA A 55 -16.82 22.83 3.69
CA ALA A 55 -16.42 23.69 4.80
C ALA A 55 -15.36 24.72 4.38
N ALA A 56 -14.37 24.36 3.56
CA ALA A 56 -13.32 25.25 3.07
C ALA A 56 -13.71 26.00 1.79
N ASN A 57 -14.86 25.69 1.20
CA ASN A 57 -15.35 26.27 -0.06
C ASN A 57 -14.27 26.29 -1.18
N PHE A 58 -13.53 25.17 -1.28
CA PHE A 58 -12.42 25.02 -2.22
C PHE A 58 -12.97 24.96 -3.66
N SER A 59 -12.59 25.93 -4.51
CA SER A 59 -12.97 25.94 -5.92
C SER A 59 -12.21 24.85 -6.68
N TRP A 60 -12.93 23.88 -7.19
CA TRP A 60 -12.39 22.80 -8.00
C TRP A 60 -12.61 23.11 -9.49
N SER A 61 -11.55 23.09 -10.27
CA SER A 61 -11.55 23.48 -11.69
C SER A 61 -10.99 22.38 -12.59
N ASP A 62 -11.42 21.15 -12.42
CA ASP A 62 -11.01 20.01 -13.27
C ASP A 62 -12.21 19.44 -14.03
N ASP A 63 -11.92 18.63 -15.06
CA ASP A 63 -12.94 17.95 -15.88
C ASP A 63 -13.66 16.83 -15.11
N CYS A 64 -13.09 16.36 -13.98
CA CYS A 64 -13.70 15.36 -13.12
C CYS A 64 -14.13 15.93 -11.77
N HIS A 65 -15.14 15.36 -11.13
CA HIS A 65 -15.60 15.75 -9.81
C HIS A 65 -14.52 15.56 -8.74
N TYR A 66 -14.40 16.49 -7.79
CA TYR A 66 -13.37 16.46 -6.74
C TYR A 66 -13.42 15.17 -5.92
N TYR A 67 -14.60 14.65 -5.56
CA TYR A 67 -14.72 13.40 -4.80
C TYR A 67 -14.13 12.20 -5.54
N LEU A 68 -14.24 12.15 -6.87
CA LEU A 68 -13.67 11.09 -7.69
C LEU A 68 -12.15 11.19 -7.73
N TRP A 69 -11.63 12.40 -7.99
CA TRP A 69 -10.19 12.68 -7.99
C TRP A 69 -9.54 12.35 -6.64
N LEU A 70 -10.22 12.70 -5.55
CA LEU A 70 -9.83 12.39 -4.18
C LEU A 70 -9.83 10.88 -3.91
N SER A 71 -10.91 10.17 -4.31
CA SER A 71 -11.05 8.72 -4.10
C SER A 71 -9.93 7.94 -4.76
N VAL A 72 -9.57 8.30 -6.00
CA VAL A 72 -8.45 7.69 -6.71
C VAL A 72 -7.12 7.93 -5.98
N GLY A 73 -6.87 9.16 -5.53
CA GLY A 73 -5.66 9.50 -4.77
C GLY A 73 -5.57 8.76 -3.43
N ILE A 74 -6.68 8.70 -2.69
CA ILE A 74 -6.78 7.98 -1.42
C ILE A 74 -6.56 6.48 -1.63
N SER A 75 -7.04 5.88 -2.74
CA SER A 75 -6.86 4.45 -2.98
C SER A 75 -5.39 4.03 -3.10
N ALA A 76 -4.59 4.82 -3.81
CA ALA A 76 -3.15 4.61 -3.90
C ALA A 76 -2.45 4.83 -2.55
N TRP A 77 -2.80 5.92 -1.85
CA TRP A 77 -2.20 6.28 -0.57
C TRP A 77 -2.51 5.27 0.54
N LEU A 78 -3.75 4.82 0.67
CA LEU A 78 -4.13 3.85 1.69
C LEU A 78 -3.41 2.52 1.50
N PHE A 79 -3.21 2.08 0.25
CA PHE A 79 -2.44 0.87 0.01
C PHE A 79 -0.99 1.01 0.49
N ILE A 80 -0.36 2.17 0.27
CA ILE A 80 0.99 2.46 0.76
C ILE A 80 1.01 2.50 2.29
N SER A 81 0.15 3.31 2.91
CA SER A 81 0.21 3.58 4.34
C SER A 81 -0.20 2.37 5.18
N GLU A 82 -1.33 1.72 4.85
CA GLU A 82 -1.79 0.51 5.53
C GLU A 82 -0.83 -0.66 5.32
N GLY A 83 -0.31 -0.80 4.09
CA GLY A 83 0.65 -1.82 3.76
C GLY A 83 1.94 -1.68 4.57
N ILE A 84 2.55 -0.50 4.62
CA ILE A 84 3.77 -0.26 5.38
C ILE A 84 3.53 -0.43 6.89
N LYS A 85 2.42 0.12 7.45
CA LYS A 85 2.06 -0.06 8.87
C LYS A 85 1.92 -1.54 9.23
N SER A 86 1.16 -2.28 8.44
CA SER A 86 0.90 -3.70 8.63
C SER A 86 2.19 -4.53 8.53
N MET A 87 3.04 -4.25 7.55
CA MET A 87 4.33 -4.91 7.39
C MET A 87 5.28 -4.63 8.56
N THR A 88 5.27 -3.41 9.10
CA THR A 88 6.17 -2.99 10.20
C THR A 88 6.00 -3.89 11.43
N SER A 89 4.78 -4.27 11.79
CA SER A 89 4.51 -5.13 12.95
C SER A 89 4.64 -6.63 12.66
N ALA A 90 4.85 -7.03 11.41
CA ALA A 90 4.72 -8.43 10.97
C ALA A 90 5.52 -9.44 11.79
N PHE A 91 6.80 -9.19 12.08
CA PHE A 91 7.61 -10.14 12.89
C PHE A 91 7.13 -10.26 14.33
N ARG A 92 6.58 -9.20 14.90
CA ARG A 92 6.03 -9.22 16.27
C ARG A 92 4.71 -9.98 16.33
N ASP A 93 3.80 -9.69 15.42
CA ASP A 93 2.47 -10.29 15.38
C ASP A 93 2.54 -11.81 15.15
N TYR A 94 3.56 -12.24 14.39
CA TYR A 94 3.80 -13.66 14.08
C TYR A 94 4.92 -14.30 14.91
N ALA A 95 5.32 -13.69 16.05
CA ALA A 95 6.42 -14.20 16.87
C ALA A 95 6.23 -15.68 17.28
N TYR A 96 4.99 -16.12 17.56
CA TYR A 96 4.68 -17.50 17.91
C TYR A 96 4.91 -18.49 16.76
N LEU A 97 4.69 -18.07 15.49
CA LEU A 97 4.97 -18.90 14.31
C LEU A 97 6.46 -18.99 14.02
N ILE A 98 7.18 -17.90 14.26
CA ILE A 98 8.62 -17.81 14.01
C ILE A 98 9.40 -18.75 14.95
N LYS A 99 8.89 -18.95 16.16
CA LYS A 99 9.48 -19.89 17.15
C LYS A 99 9.22 -21.36 16.83
N LYS A 100 8.28 -21.69 15.93
CA LYS A 100 8.03 -23.08 15.54
C LYS A 100 9.16 -23.60 14.64
N THR A 101 9.69 -24.77 14.99
CA THR A 101 10.69 -25.49 14.19
C THR A 101 10.15 -25.78 12.78
N GLY A 102 10.97 -25.53 11.75
CA GLY A 102 10.60 -25.77 10.35
C GLY A 102 9.79 -24.67 9.69
N PHE A 103 9.38 -23.60 10.39
CA PHE A 103 8.70 -22.47 9.77
C PHE A 103 9.70 -21.54 9.07
N ASN A 104 9.42 -21.23 7.81
CA ASN A 104 10.26 -20.32 7.03
C ASN A 104 9.99 -18.85 7.41
N LYS A 105 10.80 -18.30 8.30
CA LYS A 105 10.68 -16.95 8.87
C LYS A 105 10.41 -15.84 7.83
N PRO A 106 11.09 -15.75 6.67
CA PRO A 106 10.78 -14.78 5.62
C PRO A 106 9.36 -14.89 5.04
N SER A 107 8.66 -16.01 5.24
CA SER A 107 7.29 -16.17 4.75
C SER A 107 6.29 -15.27 5.46
N VAL A 108 6.57 -14.86 6.70
CA VAL A 108 5.74 -13.89 7.45
C VAL A 108 5.55 -12.60 6.66
N LEU A 109 6.63 -12.03 6.13
CA LEU A 109 6.58 -10.80 5.35
C LEU A 109 5.73 -10.95 4.08
N ARG A 110 5.85 -12.11 3.40
CA ARG A 110 5.04 -12.40 2.21
C ARG A 110 3.56 -12.59 2.54
N ILE A 111 3.25 -13.28 3.63
CA ILE A 111 1.88 -13.46 4.12
C ILE A 111 1.24 -12.10 4.39
N ARG A 112 1.94 -11.23 5.13
CA ARG A 112 1.43 -9.91 5.50
C ARG A 112 1.28 -8.98 4.28
N ALA A 113 2.24 -8.95 3.36
CA ALA A 113 2.17 -8.16 2.15
C ALA A 113 0.98 -8.59 1.26
N ILE A 114 0.78 -9.90 1.05
CA ILE A 114 -0.35 -10.40 0.26
C ILE A 114 -1.69 -10.10 0.96
N SER A 115 -1.74 -10.19 2.30
CA SER A 115 -2.93 -9.84 3.07
C SER A 115 -3.38 -8.39 2.83
N CYS A 116 -2.44 -7.45 2.69
CA CYS A 116 -2.76 -6.04 2.41
C CYS A 116 -3.40 -5.82 1.03
N ILE A 117 -3.11 -6.70 0.04
CA ILE A 117 -3.71 -6.61 -1.30
C ILE A 117 -5.23 -6.76 -1.24
N PHE A 118 -5.76 -7.62 -0.36
CA PHE A 118 -7.21 -7.85 -0.29
C PHE A 118 -7.98 -6.57 0.09
N GLY A 119 -7.49 -5.81 1.08
CA GLY A 119 -8.08 -4.50 1.43
C GLY A 119 -8.00 -3.51 0.27
N HIS A 120 -6.85 -3.45 -0.41
CA HIS A 120 -6.68 -2.60 -1.58
C HIS A 120 -7.65 -2.97 -2.72
N ILE A 121 -7.80 -4.25 -3.05
CA ILE A 121 -8.72 -4.70 -4.11
C ILE A 121 -10.16 -4.30 -3.78
N ILE A 122 -10.60 -4.45 -2.53
CA ILE A 122 -11.97 -4.09 -2.12
C ILE A 122 -12.21 -2.61 -2.36
N PHE A 123 -11.32 -1.73 -1.87
CA PHE A 123 -11.51 -0.30 -2.04
C PHE A 123 -11.30 0.15 -3.50
N LEU A 124 -10.33 -0.44 -4.20
CA LEU A 124 -10.11 -0.17 -5.62
C LEU A 124 -11.33 -0.54 -6.47
N ALA A 125 -12.01 -1.66 -6.16
CA ALA A 125 -13.24 -2.05 -6.86
C ALA A 125 -14.36 -1.00 -6.68
N ILE A 126 -14.48 -0.40 -5.49
CA ILE A 126 -15.42 0.70 -5.22
C ILE A 126 -15.05 1.94 -6.05
N VAL A 127 -13.77 2.31 -6.08
CA VAL A 127 -13.27 3.44 -6.88
C VAL A 127 -13.50 3.20 -8.37
N LEU A 128 -13.25 1.99 -8.87
CA LEU A 128 -13.52 1.63 -10.26
C LEU A 128 -15.00 1.73 -10.60
N ALA A 129 -15.89 1.30 -9.69
CA ALA A 129 -17.33 1.45 -9.88
C ALA A 129 -17.74 2.94 -9.97
N LEU A 130 -17.15 3.81 -9.14
CA LEU A 130 -17.34 5.26 -9.23
C LEU A 130 -16.83 5.83 -10.56
N CYS A 131 -15.65 5.40 -11.02
CA CYS A 131 -15.10 5.82 -12.30
C CYS A 131 -15.98 5.40 -13.49
N VAL A 132 -16.59 4.20 -13.43
CA VAL A 132 -17.55 3.76 -14.45
C VAL A 132 -18.81 4.62 -14.42
N TYR A 133 -19.32 4.91 -13.22
CA TYR A 133 -20.51 5.79 -13.04
C TYR A 133 -20.28 7.18 -13.63
N GLU A 134 -19.09 7.75 -13.45
CA GLU A 134 -18.69 9.07 -13.97
C GLU A 134 -18.18 9.04 -15.43
N ASN A 135 -18.28 7.89 -16.11
CA ASN A 135 -17.87 7.72 -17.51
C ASN A 135 -16.39 8.08 -17.79
N THR A 136 -15.49 7.85 -16.82
CA THR A 136 -14.04 8.08 -17.00
C THR A 136 -13.30 6.87 -17.59
N PHE A 137 -14.03 5.87 -18.08
CA PHE A 137 -13.46 4.64 -18.61
C PHE A 137 -12.57 4.93 -19.83
N SER A 138 -11.35 4.38 -19.79
CA SER A 138 -10.38 4.47 -20.90
C SER A 138 -9.57 3.20 -21.08
N SER A 139 -8.96 3.03 -22.24
CA SER A 139 -8.06 1.90 -22.53
C SER A 139 -6.82 1.89 -21.63
N ALA A 140 -6.45 3.02 -21.03
CA ALA A 140 -5.32 3.14 -20.11
C ALA A 140 -5.52 2.31 -18.83
N TRP A 141 -6.75 1.94 -18.46
CA TRP A 141 -7.03 1.11 -17.28
C TRP A 141 -6.29 -0.24 -17.31
N ILE A 142 -5.88 -0.73 -18.47
CA ILE A 142 -5.06 -1.93 -18.61
C ILE A 142 -3.70 -1.81 -17.88
N TYR A 143 -3.22 -0.58 -17.65
CA TYR A 143 -1.97 -0.31 -16.95
C TYR A 143 -2.13 -0.21 -15.43
N LEU A 144 -3.36 -0.22 -14.90
CA LEU A 144 -3.63 -0.17 -13.46
C LEU A 144 -2.97 -1.31 -12.67
N PRO A 145 -3.00 -2.57 -13.14
CA PRO A 145 -2.28 -3.66 -12.48
C PRO A 145 -0.77 -3.43 -12.36
N LEU A 146 -0.14 -2.74 -13.31
CA LEU A 146 1.29 -2.40 -13.26
C LEU A 146 1.57 -1.41 -12.13
N TRP A 147 0.76 -0.37 -11.99
CA TRP A 147 0.86 0.58 -10.89
C TRP A 147 0.60 -0.09 -9.54
N SER A 148 -0.42 -0.95 -9.45
CA SER A 148 -0.71 -1.71 -8.22
C SER A 148 0.43 -2.66 -7.85
N ALA A 149 1.06 -3.30 -8.83
CA ALA A 149 2.23 -4.14 -8.62
C ALA A 149 3.45 -3.33 -8.14
N ALA A 150 3.67 -2.13 -8.70
CA ALA A 150 4.74 -1.23 -8.26
C ALA A 150 4.52 -0.77 -6.82
N ILE A 151 3.30 -0.35 -6.43
CA ILE A 151 2.98 -0.05 -5.02
C ILE A 151 3.24 -1.26 -4.12
N PHE A 152 2.82 -2.46 -4.54
CA PHE A 152 3.04 -3.68 -3.77
C PHE A 152 4.54 -3.94 -3.53
N LEU A 153 5.38 -3.78 -4.55
CA LEU A 153 6.84 -3.92 -4.44
C LEU A 153 7.43 -2.88 -3.50
N PHE A 154 6.97 -1.63 -3.58
CA PHE A 154 7.38 -0.56 -2.69
C PHE A 154 7.02 -0.86 -1.23
N VAL A 155 5.76 -1.22 -0.97
CA VAL A 155 5.28 -1.61 0.36
C VAL A 155 6.08 -2.78 0.91
N TYR A 156 6.36 -3.79 0.07
CA TYR A 156 7.15 -4.94 0.47
C TYR A 156 8.59 -4.56 0.80
N SER A 157 9.24 -3.73 -0.02
CA SER A 157 10.64 -3.32 0.15
C SER A 157 10.84 -2.45 1.38
N VAL A 158 10.00 -1.42 1.56
CA VAL A 158 10.05 -0.50 2.71
C VAL A 158 9.57 -1.20 3.98
N GLY A 159 8.44 -1.89 3.92
CA GLY A 159 7.84 -2.58 5.06
C GLY A 159 8.74 -3.68 5.61
N ARG A 160 9.49 -4.38 4.74
CA ARG A 160 10.51 -5.36 5.14
C ARG A 160 11.59 -4.74 6.04
N ILE A 161 12.12 -3.57 5.66
CA ILE A 161 13.16 -2.88 6.44
C ILE A 161 12.59 -2.47 7.80
N PHE A 162 11.42 -1.83 7.81
CA PHE A 162 10.79 -1.40 9.07
C PHE A 162 10.38 -2.57 9.95
N SER A 163 9.95 -3.69 9.39
CA SER A 163 9.63 -4.90 10.12
C SER A 163 10.84 -5.48 10.88
N LEU A 164 12.00 -5.49 10.23
CA LEU A 164 13.25 -5.95 10.83
C LEU A 164 13.67 -5.03 11.99
N ILE A 165 13.60 -3.71 11.81
CA ILE A 165 13.92 -2.76 12.87
C ILE A 165 12.92 -2.89 14.02
N CYS A 166 11.62 -3.02 13.71
CA CYS A 166 10.55 -3.17 14.72
C CYS A 166 10.67 -4.45 15.55
N ALA A 167 11.29 -5.50 15.00
CA ALA A 167 11.57 -6.73 15.75
C ALA A 167 12.51 -6.48 16.96
N LYS A 168 13.44 -5.51 16.82
CA LYS A 168 14.37 -5.11 17.90
C LYS A 168 13.85 -3.90 18.70
N PHE A 169 13.19 -2.93 18.04
CA PHE A 169 12.73 -1.68 18.64
C PHE A 169 11.21 -1.53 18.47
N LYS A 170 10.46 -1.79 19.55
CA LYS A 170 8.99 -1.77 19.55
C LYS A 170 8.41 -0.43 19.09
N ASP A 171 9.06 0.68 19.45
CA ASP A 171 8.59 2.03 19.16
C ASP A 171 8.64 2.38 17.67
N MET A 172 9.34 1.56 16.85
CA MET A 172 9.40 1.76 15.40
C MET A 172 8.03 1.78 14.75
N GLN A 173 7.06 1.04 15.31
CA GLN A 173 5.68 1.06 14.80
C GLN A 173 5.03 2.44 14.95
N ASN A 174 5.25 3.10 16.08
CA ASN A 174 4.73 4.45 16.33
C ASN A 174 5.45 5.49 15.46
N ILE A 175 6.78 5.38 15.33
CA ILE A 175 7.60 6.25 14.49
C ILE A 175 7.13 6.17 13.02
N VAL A 176 6.92 4.96 12.51
CA VAL A 176 6.40 4.74 11.14
C VAL A 176 5.00 5.32 11.00
N GLY A 177 4.13 5.14 12.01
CA GLY A 177 2.78 5.72 12.01
C GLY A 177 2.79 7.24 11.89
N ILE A 178 3.62 7.92 12.70
CA ILE A 178 3.79 9.38 12.66
C ILE A 178 4.39 9.81 11.32
N GLY A 179 5.44 9.13 10.85
CA GLY A 179 6.07 9.42 9.58
C GLY A 179 5.11 9.32 8.39
N LEU A 180 4.28 8.28 8.34
CA LEU A 180 3.27 8.11 7.30
C LEU A 180 2.17 9.19 7.37
N ASN A 181 1.81 9.64 8.57
CA ASN A 181 0.88 10.75 8.72
C ASN A 181 1.46 12.06 8.18
N ILE A 182 2.73 12.35 8.48
CA ILE A 182 3.43 13.52 7.91
C ILE A 182 3.51 13.40 6.37
N CYS A 183 3.88 12.22 5.86
CA CYS A 183 3.94 11.96 4.42
C CYS A 183 2.58 12.14 3.73
N PHE A 184 1.46 11.80 4.40
CA PHE A 184 0.11 12.02 3.88
C PHE A 184 -0.17 13.50 3.59
N TRP A 185 0.18 14.39 4.53
CA TRP A 185 -0.02 15.82 4.38
C TRP A 185 0.89 16.45 3.31
N ILE A 186 2.09 15.92 3.13
CA ILE A 186 3.04 16.38 2.12
C ILE A 186 2.64 15.87 0.72
N THR A 187 2.11 14.65 0.64
CA THR A 187 1.69 14.04 -0.63
C THR A 187 0.43 14.73 -1.17
N PRO A 188 0.36 15.07 -2.47
CA PRO A 188 -0.81 15.74 -3.06
C PRO A 188 -1.99 14.77 -3.24
N VAL A 189 -2.50 14.23 -2.12
CA VAL A 189 -3.64 13.31 -2.08
C VAL A 189 -4.96 14.07 -2.17
N PHE A 190 -5.09 15.17 -1.40
CA PHE A 190 -6.30 15.98 -1.28
C PHE A 190 -6.14 17.40 -1.81
N TRP A 191 -4.93 17.80 -2.19
CA TRP A 191 -4.60 19.09 -2.77
C TRP A 191 -3.81 18.93 -4.07
N ARG A 192 -3.76 19.96 -4.88
CA ARG A 192 -3.09 19.95 -6.18
C ARG A 192 -1.77 20.68 -6.11
N LEU A 193 -0.71 20.07 -6.62
CA LEU A 193 0.56 20.76 -6.81
C LEU A 193 0.50 21.57 -8.09
N SER A 194 0.84 22.88 -8.02
CA SER A 194 0.97 23.71 -9.20
C SER A 194 2.04 23.16 -10.14
N GLN A 195 1.77 23.18 -11.46
CA GLN A 195 2.74 22.75 -12.46
C GLN A 195 4.03 23.59 -12.43
N ASN A 196 3.91 24.87 -12.03
CA ASN A 196 5.02 25.82 -11.90
C ASN A 196 5.58 25.92 -10.47
N ALA A 197 5.31 24.93 -9.62
CA ALA A 197 5.81 24.94 -8.26
C ALA A 197 7.35 24.94 -8.24
N SER A 198 7.91 26.02 -7.66
CA SER A 198 9.34 26.17 -7.45
C SER A 198 9.82 25.42 -6.22
N PHE A 199 11.14 25.40 -6.02
CA PHE A 199 11.74 24.86 -4.78
C PHE A 199 11.19 25.57 -3.52
N PRO A 200 10.84 24.87 -2.41
CA PRO A 200 10.97 23.42 -2.21
C PRO A 200 9.78 22.58 -2.71
N ALA A 201 8.65 23.18 -3.04
CA ALA A 201 7.42 22.49 -3.41
C ALA A 201 7.58 21.60 -4.66
N GLY A 202 8.45 22.01 -5.60
CA GLY A 202 8.74 21.24 -6.81
C GLY A 202 9.34 19.85 -6.55
N ILE A 203 9.95 19.62 -5.36
CA ILE A 203 10.52 18.32 -5.00
C ILE A 203 9.42 17.31 -4.70
N ILE A 204 8.26 17.76 -4.21
CA ILE A 204 7.15 16.90 -3.78
C ILE A 204 6.69 15.99 -4.92
N LYS A 205 6.68 16.47 -6.17
CA LYS A 205 6.28 15.68 -7.34
C LYS A 205 7.10 14.41 -7.56
N TYR A 206 8.34 14.38 -7.06
CA TYR A 206 9.25 13.23 -7.17
C TYR A 206 9.19 12.30 -5.95
N THR A 207 8.43 12.63 -4.92
CA THR A 207 8.25 11.72 -3.79
C THR A 207 7.49 10.46 -4.24
N PRO A 208 7.84 9.26 -3.71
CA PRO A 208 7.16 8.03 -4.10
C PRO A 208 5.63 8.10 -3.94
N GLY A 209 5.14 8.71 -2.85
CA GLY A 209 3.71 8.91 -2.62
C GLY A 209 3.04 9.72 -3.73
N ALA A 210 3.65 10.85 -4.14
CA ALA A 210 3.12 11.68 -5.21
C ALA A 210 3.14 10.96 -6.57
N VAL A 211 4.20 10.23 -6.87
CA VAL A 211 4.33 9.46 -8.12
C VAL A 211 3.24 8.39 -8.21
N PHE A 212 2.99 7.63 -7.15
CA PHE A 212 1.95 6.61 -7.12
C PHE A 212 0.54 7.21 -7.23
N VAL A 213 0.24 8.26 -6.47
CA VAL A 213 -1.05 8.96 -6.52
C VAL A 213 -1.33 9.51 -7.91
N ASN A 214 -0.35 10.18 -8.52
CA ASN A 214 -0.49 10.71 -9.87
C ASN A 214 -0.55 9.61 -10.93
N GLY A 215 0.17 8.51 -10.76
CA GLY A 215 0.11 7.35 -11.64
C GLY A 215 -1.29 6.72 -11.69
N TYR A 216 -1.96 6.59 -10.55
CA TYR A 216 -3.35 6.14 -10.49
C TYR A 216 -4.31 7.12 -11.17
N ARG A 217 -4.14 8.43 -10.92
CA ARG A 217 -4.96 9.46 -11.56
C ARG A 217 -4.76 9.51 -13.06
N SER A 218 -3.53 9.42 -13.54
CA SER A 218 -3.24 9.42 -14.98
C SER A 218 -3.96 8.30 -15.71
N VAL A 219 -3.98 7.10 -15.12
CA VAL A 219 -4.62 5.92 -15.73
C VAL A 219 -6.14 5.95 -15.59
N LEU A 220 -6.67 6.29 -14.40
CA LEU A 220 -8.10 6.16 -14.11
C LEU A 220 -8.92 7.36 -14.55
N LEU A 221 -8.36 8.58 -14.48
CA LEU A 221 -9.10 9.81 -14.74
C LEU A 221 -8.73 10.46 -16.07
N TYR A 222 -7.44 10.45 -16.41
CA TYR A 222 -6.95 11.18 -17.58
C TYR A 222 -6.66 10.29 -18.80
N GLY A 223 -6.83 8.97 -18.67
CA GLY A 223 -6.62 8.04 -19.78
C GLY A 223 -5.19 8.01 -20.32
N THR A 224 -4.21 8.43 -19.54
CA THR A 224 -2.80 8.51 -19.93
C THR A 224 -1.93 7.55 -19.14
N PHE A 225 -0.79 7.15 -19.71
CA PHE A 225 0.16 6.27 -19.05
C PHE A 225 1.56 6.89 -19.10
N ASP A 226 2.09 7.23 -17.91
CA ASP A 226 3.44 7.77 -17.78
C ASP A 226 4.45 6.65 -17.48
N ILE A 227 5.07 6.13 -18.53
CA ILE A 227 6.10 5.09 -18.43
C ILE A 227 7.37 5.58 -17.72
N LYS A 228 7.71 6.88 -17.85
CA LYS A 228 8.90 7.44 -17.21
C LYS A 228 8.75 7.46 -15.69
N ALA A 229 7.57 7.88 -15.21
CA ALA A 229 7.24 7.84 -13.79
C ALA A 229 7.22 6.41 -13.24
N LEU A 230 6.71 5.43 -14.00
CA LEU A 230 6.74 4.03 -13.61
C LEU A 230 8.19 3.49 -13.52
N ILE A 231 9.03 3.75 -14.51
CA ILE A 231 10.45 3.33 -14.49
C ILE A 231 11.17 3.97 -13.31
N TYR A 232 10.95 5.26 -13.07
CA TYR A 232 11.54 5.98 -11.94
C TYR A 232 11.22 5.30 -10.61
N ILE A 233 9.96 4.96 -10.37
CA ILE A 233 9.57 4.32 -9.10
C ILE A 233 10.10 2.89 -8.98
N ILE A 234 10.14 2.13 -10.07
CA ILE A 234 10.73 0.78 -10.10
C ILE A 234 12.24 0.83 -9.77
N CYS A 235 12.97 1.85 -10.25
CA CYS A 235 14.37 2.04 -9.89
C CYS A 235 14.55 2.33 -8.39
N ILE A 236 13.67 3.16 -7.81
CA ILE A 236 13.65 3.42 -6.36
C ILE A 236 13.36 2.12 -5.59
N ASP A 237 12.36 1.34 -6.01
CA ASP A 237 12.00 0.07 -5.40
C ASP A 237 13.15 -0.93 -5.43
N ALA A 238 13.83 -1.04 -6.57
CA ALA A 238 14.99 -1.90 -6.73
C ALA A 238 16.14 -1.49 -5.79
N LEU A 239 16.40 -0.18 -5.67
CA LEU A 239 17.40 0.35 -4.75
C LEU A 239 17.08 -0.01 -3.29
N ILE A 240 15.86 0.26 -2.85
CA ILE A 240 15.40 -0.06 -1.49
C ILE A 240 15.46 -1.57 -1.24
N PHE A 241 15.06 -2.37 -2.24
CA PHE A 241 15.10 -3.82 -2.15
C PHE A 241 16.54 -4.35 -2.00
N ILE A 242 17.49 -3.80 -2.76
CA ILE A 242 18.91 -4.19 -2.69
C ILE A 242 19.48 -3.84 -1.32
N ILE A 243 19.24 -2.62 -0.83
CA ILE A 243 19.70 -2.16 0.50
C ILE A 243 19.12 -3.04 1.64
N GLY A 244 17.86 -3.39 1.57
CA GLY A 244 17.19 -4.18 2.61
C GLY A 244 17.59 -5.67 2.60
N SER A 245 18.12 -6.20 1.50
CA SER A 245 18.41 -7.64 1.37
C SER A 245 19.50 -8.16 2.30
N PRO A 246 20.67 -7.52 2.46
CA PRO A 246 21.69 -7.96 3.41
C PRO A 246 21.22 -7.80 4.87
N MET A 247 20.46 -6.75 5.16
CA MET A 247 19.87 -6.54 6.50
C MET A 247 18.95 -7.70 6.88
N GLN A 248 18.12 -8.15 5.96
CA GLN A 248 17.22 -9.28 6.19
C GLN A 248 18.00 -10.57 6.48
N LYS A 249 19.05 -10.86 5.73
CA LYS A 249 19.86 -12.07 5.94
C LYS A 249 20.48 -12.09 7.35
N ARG A 250 21.09 -10.98 7.78
CA ARG A 250 21.74 -10.87 9.10
C ARG A 250 20.74 -10.98 10.24
N MET A 251 19.61 -10.27 10.17
CA MET A 251 18.65 -10.25 11.28
C MET A 251 17.84 -11.53 11.41
N ILE A 252 17.59 -12.27 10.33
CA ILE A 252 16.91 -13.57 10.40
C ILE A 252 17.79 -14.62 11.07
N SER A 253 19.13 -14.58 10.91
CA SER A 253 20.03 -15.42 11.70
C SER A 253 19.96 -15.07 13.18
N ASP A 254 20.03 -13.79 13.57
CA ASP A 254 19.94 -13.34 14.97
C ASP A 254 18.64 -13.81 15.66
N ILE A 255 17.50 -13.76 14.94
CA ILE A 255 16.19 -14.24 15.44
C ILE A 255 16.15 -15.78 15.52
N ALA A 256 17.07 -16.48 14.84
CA ALA A 256 17.15 -17.95 14.89
C ALA A 256 17.90 -18.45 16.11
N ASP A 257 18.84 -17.66 16.60
CA ASP A 257 19.80 -18.03 17.64
C ASP A 257 19.37 -17.55 19.04
N GLY A 258 18.28 -16.75 19.16
CA GLY A 258 17.66 -16.28 20.42
C GLY A 258 16.25 -16.79 20.61
#